data_175e4af6ae780cfc13610b45df00056a
#
_entry.id   175e4af6ae780cfc13610b45df00056a
#
_cell.length_a   1.000
_cell.length_b   1.000
_cell.length_c   1.000
_cell.angle_alpha   90.00
_cell.angle_beta   90.00
_cell.angle_gamma   90.00
#
_symmetry.space_group_name_H-M   'P 1'
#
loop_
_entity.id
_entity.type
_entity.pdbx_description
1 polymer ?
#
loop_
_entity_poly.entity_id
_entity_poly.type
_entity_poly.pdbx_seq_one_letter_code
_entity_poly.pdbx_strand_id
1 'polypeptide(L)'
;LSSQVRQVIVSLGSHAVIPLVTALPKVSAEQQELVVNLVADVPYATSIPFLSDLAATSAVQPVKDACQRAIERLGGAPAGADVAGLYQSLAESYYQERKELTSFAGEDFQLLWSFDPGTGLLMSAIRTPVYHEAMAMRLATRSLELRPDNPDALALWVSSNFSREIDTPAGYENPTYAKGRRDAMYYAVASGAGVGQRVLGRAISTNDTPLARRAIAAIEQTAGGSSLWADMAGQRPLLSALTYPNRRVQFDAALALAAAQPNTAFDGSERVVPILAGAIHESANMVAAVVAPDNETYQAVRGMLERMKFSVLAYGKTLDELAPAIAESPSIDLVVAANLAGDATPAFIDQVRGTPRVSAAPIMVLTRADVYQSLRRRYETDQTVSVRQSALAEATVAKAVQQLIDDASGGALSTDEASSYAKRSLAALRDLAVSGNSVLNVSESTTALIAALGERKGAMRLDIAEILARIGQDRSQIALMDAAMASSGAERVALMHKVTASARRFGSMLQPRHVDQIAELVAKGPDAEANAAAALLGALGMKDNRVVPLILEHAKK
;
A
#
# COMPACT_ATOMS: atom_id res chain seq x y z
N LEU A 1 48.70 8.75 -19.42
CA LEU A 1 48.47 8.94 -18.00
C LEU A 1 49.73 8.48 -17.22
N SER A 2 50.20 9.22 -16.23
CA SER A 2 51.34 8.76 -15.43
C SER A 2 50.95 7.50 -14.67
N SER A 3 51.92 6.57 -14.49
CA SER A 3 51.71 5.33 -13.72
C SER A 3 51.17 5.58 -12.31
N GLN A 4 51.60 6.68 -11.69
CA GLN A 4 51.13 7.10 -10.37
C GLN A 4 49.64 7.46 -10.33
N VAL A 5 49.13 8.24 -11.30
CA VAL A 5 47.72 8.59 -11.38
C VAL A 5 46.87 7.36 -11.62
N ARG A 6 47.31 6.43 -12.51
CA ARG A 6 46.63 5.16 -12.75
C ARG A 6 46.54 4.34 -11.45
N GLN A 7 47.64 4.24 -10.70
CA GLN A 7 47.70 3.49 -9.45
C GLN A 7 46.76 4.08 -8.37
N VAL A 8 46.67 5.43 -8.28
CA VAL A 8 45.73 6.11 -7.38
C VAL A 8 44.28 5.78 -7.77
N ILE A 9 43.91 5.89 -9.07
CA ILE A 9 42.55 5.58 -9.53
C ILE A 9 42.20 4.12 -9.20
N VAL A 10 43.08 3.18 -9.48
CA VAL A 10 42.85 1.76 -9.18
C VAL A 10 42.70 1.52 -7.67
N SER A 11 43.49 2.25 -6.82
CA SER A 11 43.36 2.14 -5.38
C SER A 11 42.04 2.65 -4.79
N LEU A 12 41.29 3.51 -5.54
CA LEU A 12 39.96 3.93 -5.17
C LEU A 12 38.90 2.81 -5.30
N GLY A 13 39.21 1.75 -6.05
CA GLY A 13 38.30 0.60 -6.23
C GLY A 13 36.93 0.99 -6.81
N SER A 14 35.86 0.50 -6.20
CA SER A 14 34.48 0.76 -6.63
C SER A 14 34.12 2.24 -6.70
N HIS A 15 34.73 3.10 -5.89
CA HIS A 15 34.48 4.55 -5.90
C HIS A 15 34.89 5.22 -7.22
N ALA A 16 35.84 4.64 -7.95
CA ALA A 16 36.27 5.16 -9.26
C ALA A 16 35.30 4.82 -10.39
N VAL A 17 34.49 3.78 -10.27
CA VAL A 17 33.65 3.25 -11.37
C VAL A 17 32.68 4.30 -11.89
N ILE A 18 31.80 4.81 -11.03
CA ILE A 18 30.72 5.72 -11.43
C ILE A 18 31.25 7.04 -12.04
N PRO A 19 32.23 7.74 -11.45
CA PRO A 19 32.80 8.94 -12.10
C PRO A 19 33.43 8.63 -13.46
N LEU A 20 34.18 7.51 -13.61
CA LEU A 20 34.79 7.13 -14.87
C LEU A 20 33.73 6.85 -15.96
N VAL A 21 32.74 6.00 -15.68
CA VAL A 21 31.69 5.66 -16.66
C VAL A 21 30.77 6.86 -16.96
N THR A 22 30.62 7.80 -16.03
CA THR A 22 29.85 9.04 -16.24
C THR A 22 30.54 9.97 -17.26
N ALA A 23 31.86 10.00 -17.30
CA ALA A 23 32.63 10.79 -18.25
C ALA A 23 32.67 10.16 -19.66
N LEU A 24 32.65 8.82 -19.77
CA LEU A 24 32.87 8.05 -20.99
C LEU A 24 32.15 8.59 -22.25
N PRO A 25 30.83 8.84 -22.25
CA PRO A 25 30.12 9.24 -23.48
C PRO A 25 30.39 10.68 -23.90
N LYS A 26 31.08 11.47 -23.09
CA LYS A 26 31.21 12.94 -23.26
C LYS A 26 32.64 13.43 -23.47
N VAL A 27 33.62 12.56 -23.43
CA VAL A 27 35.03 12.88 -23.67
C VAL A 27 35.44 12.50 -25.11
N SER A 28 36.62 12.99 -25.57
CA SER A 28 37.13 12.68 -26.91
C SER A 28 37.47 11.19 -27.08
N ALA A 29 37.54 10.68 -28.32
CA ALA A 29 37.81 9.26 -28.58
C ALA A 29 39.15 8.77 -27.97
N GLU A 30 40.19 9.60 -27.99
CA GLU A 30 41.46 9.29 -27.35
C GLU A 30 41.31 9.17 -25.83
N GLN A 31 40.52 10.06 -25.23
CA GLN A 31 40.20 10.01 -23.80
C GLN A 31 39.29 8.84 -23.47
N GLN A 32 38.34 8.49 -24.36
CA GLN A 32 37.47 7.30 -24.17
C GLN A 32 38.32 6.02 -24.05
N GLU A 33 39.28 5.80 -24.98
CA GLU A 33 40.13 4.63 -24.92
C GLU A 33 40.95 4.59 -23.61
N LEU A 34 41.46 5.74 -23.17
CA LEU A 34 42.20 5.84 -21.92
C LEU A 34 41.31 5.49 -20.70
N VAL A 35 40.10 6.04 -20.65
CA VAL A 35 39.14 5.83 -19.53
C VAL A 35 38.66 4.36 -19.53
N VAL A 36 38.39 3.77 -20.72
CA VAL A 36 38.04 2.35 -20.85
C VAL A 36 39.12 1.44 -20.26
N ASN A 37 40.40 1.73 -20.59
CA ASN A 37 41.52 0.97 -20.04
C ASN A 37 41.65 1.14 -18.51
N LEU A 38 41.32 2.31 -17.96
CA LEU A 38 41.28 2.52 -16.51
C LEU A 38 40.14 1.74 -15.84
N VAL A 39 38.94 1.75 -16.45
CA VAL A 39 37.79 0.97 -15.98
C VAL A 39 38.10 -0.52 -15.97
N ALA A 40 38.83 -1.02 -17.00
CA ALA A 40 39.26 -2.42 -17.07
C ALA A 40 40.25 -2.82 -15.97
N ASP A 41 40.98 -1.87 -15.38
CA ASP A 41 41.87 -2.11 -14.25
C ASP A 41 41.15 -2.10 -12.90
N VAL A 42 39.92 -1.63 -12.87
CA VAL A 42 39.04 -1.60 -11.67
C VAL A 42 38.01 -2.72 -11.83
N PRO A 43 38.19 -3.89 -11.16
CA PRO A 43 37.50 -5.13 -11.51
C PRO A 43 36.04 -5.19 -11.00
N TYR A 44 35.20 -4.25 -11.43
CA TYR A 44 33.78 -4.19 -11.06
C TYR A 44 32.86 -4.32 -12.28
N ALA A 45 32.10 -5.40 -12.36
CA ALA A 45 31.19 -5.71 -13.45
C ALA A 45 30.07 -4.66 -13.64
N THR A 46 29.84 -3.78 -12.66
CA THR A 46 28.86 -2.67 -12.73
C THR A 46 29.19 -1.67 -13.85
N SER A 47 30.39 -1.68 -14.41
CA SER A 47 30.78 -0.87 -15.58
C SER A 47 30.40 -1.49 -16.93
N ILE A 48 30.07 -2.79 -16.99
CA ILE A 48 29.77 -3.52 -18.25
C ILE A 48 28.66 -2.85 -19.07
N PRO A 49 27.50 -2.41 -18.51
CA PRO A 49 26.46 -1.75 -19.30
C PRO A 49 26.98 -0.51 -20.06
N PHE A 50 27.80 0.31 -19.41
CA PHE A 50 28.36 1.54 -19.98
C PHE A 50 29.39 1.24 -21.07
N LEU A 51 30.24 0.23 -20.86
CA LEU A 51 31.23 -0.22 -21.87
C LEU A 51 30.52 -0.82 -23.08
N SER A 52 29.46 -1.59 -22.88
CA SER A 52 28.65 -2.18 -23.96
C SER A 52 27.93 -1.10 -24.77
N ASP A 53 27.40 -0.08 -24.12
CA ASP A 53 26.77 1.07 -24.77
C ASP A 53 27.77 1.87 -25.60
N LEU A 54 28.95 2.14 -25.05
CA LEU A 54 30.03 2.82 -25.82
C LEU A 54 30.51 1.99 -26.99
N ALA A 55 30.67 0.68 -26.82
CA ALA A 55 31.04 -0.23 -27.93
C ALA A 55 29.98 -0.23 -29.06
N ALA A 56 28.71 -0.13 -28.73
CA ALA A 56 27.62 -0.09 -29.70
C ALA A 56 27.51 1.27 -30.40
N THR A 57 27.77 2.37 -29.70
CA THR A 57 27.53 3.74 -30.20
C THR A 57 28.77 4.43 -30.80
N SER A 58 29.99 4.03 -30.41
CA SER A 58 31.22 4.66 -30.91
C SER A 58 31.40 4.41 -32.42
N ALA A 59 31.83 5.45 -33.17
CA ALA A 59 32.25 5.31 -34.57
C ALA A 59 33.73 4.90 -34.69
N VAL A 60 34.50 4.89 -33.60
CA VAL A 60 35.97 4.72 -33.59
C VAL A 60 36.31 3.27 -33.22
N GLN A 61 36.89 2.53 -34.17
CA GLN A 61 37.19 1.11 -33.98
C GLN A 61 38.13 0.81 -32.79
N PRO A 62 39.25 1.55 -32.57
CA PRO A 62 40.08 1.38 -31.38
C PRO A 62 39.32 1.46 -30.05
N VAL A 63 38.30 2.35 -29.93
CA VAL A 63 37.45 2.46 -28.75
C VAL A 63 36.58 1.21 -28.59
N LYS A 64 35.99 0.71 -29.70
CA LYS A 64 35.20 -0.53 -29.67
C LYS A 64 36.04 -1.72 -29.20
N ASP A 65 37.24 -1.86 -29.76
CA ASP A 65 38.15 -2.96 -29.41
C ASP A 65 38.62 -2.86 -27.94
N ALA A 66 38.85 -1.66 -27.46
CA ALA A 66 39.17 -1.42 -26.05
C ALA A 66 38.01 -1.81 -25.12
N CYS A 67 36.78 -1.41 -25.48
CA CYS A 67 35.58 -1.81 -24.71
C CYS A 67 35.40 -3.32 -24.70
N GLN A 68 35.57 -4.00 -25.85
CA GLN A 68 35.45 -5.45 -25.93
C GLN A 68 36.45 -6.15 -24.99
N ARG A 69 37.73 -5.76 -25.06
CA ARG A 69 38.78 -6.30 -24.18
C ARG A 69 38.47 -6.03 -22.70
N ALA A 70 37.94 -4.84 -22.40
CA ALA A 70 37.55 -4.47 -21.02
C ALA A 70 36.40 -5.34 -20.52
N ILE A 71 35.35 -5.54 -21.32
CA ILE A 71 34.21 -6.39 -21.00
C ILE A 71 34.66 -7.83 -20.76
N GLU A 72 35.50 -8.40 -21.65
CA GLU A 72 36.04 -9.75 -21.46
C GLU A 72 36.84 -9.89 -20.17
N ARG A 73 37.68 -8.89 -19.85
CA ARG A 73 38.47 -8.86 -18.60
C ARG A 73 37.61 -8.78 -17.35
N LEU A 74 36.43 -8.17 -17.43
CA LEU A 74 35.46 -8.02 -16.34
C LEU A 74 34.51 -9.22 -16.18
N GLY A 75 34.72 -10.29 -16.95
CA GLY A 75 33.94 -11.52 -16.90
C GLY A 75 32.93 -11.69 -18.03
N GLY A 76 32.90 -10.78 -18.99
CA GLY A 76 31.98 -10.80 -20.12
C GLY A 76 30.58 -10.27 -19.78
N ALA A 77 29.84 -9.92 -20.85
CA ALA A 77 28.40 -9.63 -20.71
C ALA A 77 27.60 -10.95 -20.66
N PRO A 78 26.47 -11.01 -19.95
CA PRO A 78 25.60 -12.16 -19.96
C PRO A 78 25.20 -12.55 -21.40
N ALA A 79 25.18 -13.85 -21.69
CA ALA A 79 24.84 -14.36 -23.01
C ALA A 79 23.43 -13.90 -23.43
N GLY A 80 23.31 -13.28 -24.59
CA GLY A 80 22.04 -12.80 -25.14
C GLY A 80 21.50 -11.51 -24.49
N ALA A 81 22.21 -10.88 -23.57
CA ALA A 81 21.81 -9.59 -23.00
C ALA A 81 22.09 -8.47 -24.03
N ASP A 82 21.05 -7.69 -24.33
CA ASP A 82 21.23 -6.43 -25.05
C ASP A 82 21.62 -5.29 -24.10
N VAL A 83 22.08 -4.18 -24.65
CA VAL A 83 22.54 -3.03 -23.84
C VAL A 83 21.43 -2.47 -22.94
N ALA A 84 20.20 -2.39 -23.46
CA ALA A 84 19.05 -1.92 -22.68
C ALA A 84 18.77 -2.85 -21.48
N GLY A 85 18.86 -4.17 -21.69
CA GLY A 85 18.70 -5.16 -20.61
C GLY A 85 19.82 -5.10 -19.57
N LEU A 86 21.06 -4.80 -19.98
CA LEU A 86 22.18 -4.61 -19.04
C LEU A 86 21.97 -3.40 -18.13
N TYR A 87 21.50 -2.28 -18.68
CA TYR A 87 21.13 -1.10 -17.88
C TYR A 87 19.96 -1.37 -16.95
N GLN A 88 18.93 -2.07 -17.44
CA GLN A 88 17.79 -2.46 -16.61
C GLN A 88 18.22 -3.34 -15.43
N SER A 89 19.08 -4.33 -15.66
CA SER A 89 19.58 -5.24 -14.61
C SER A 89 20.42 -4.50 -13.56
N LEU A 90 21.23 -3.53 -13.99
CA LEU A 90 21.98 -2.70 -13.05
C LEU A 90 21.04 -1.75 -12.28
N ALA A 91 20.04 -1.15 -12.94
CA ALA A 91 19.02 -0.34 -12.29
C ALA A 91 18.24 -1.13 -11.23
N GLU A 92 17.89 -2.39 -11.52
CA GLU A 92 17.27 -3.32 -10.58
C GLU A 92 18.15 -3.57 -9.35
N SER A 93 19.46 -3.74 -9.57
CA SER A 93 20.41 -3.93 -8.47
C SER A 93 20.50 -2.70 -7.55
N TYR A 94 20.42 -1.49 -8.12
CA TYR A 94 20.30 -0.26 -7.33
C TYR A 94 18.95 -0.18 -6.61
N TYR A 95 17.84 -0.45 -7.28
CA TYR A 95 16.51 -0.44 -6.67
C TYR A 95 16.39 -1.42 -5.48
N GLN A 96 17.13 -2.55 -5.53
CA GLN A 96 17.25 -3.52 -4.43
C GLN A 96 18.20 -3.07 -3.31
N GLU A 97 18.75 -1.87 -3.38
CA GLU A 97 19.67 -1.28 -2.39
C GLU A 97 20.86 -2.18 -2.04
N ARG A 98 21.43 -2.86 -3.05
CA ARG A 98 22.57 -3.76 -2.79
C ARG A 98 23.72 -3.02 -2.16
N LYS A 99 24.19 -3.50 -1.00
CA LYS A 99 25.23 -2.84 -0.18
C LYS A 99 26.52 -2.55 -0.94
N GLU A 100 26.91 -3.42 -1.87
CA GLU A 100 28.08 -3.25 -2.72
C GLU A 100 27.99 -2.06 -3.69
N LEU A 101 26.79 -1.51 -3.91
CA LEU A 101 26.57 -0.34 -4.76
C LEU A 101 26.56 0.98 -3.98
N THR A 102 26.63 0.93 -2.66
CA THR A 102 26.71 2.10 -1.79
C THR A 102 28.18 2.48 -1.58
N SER A 103 28.60 3.59 -2.17
CA SER A 103 30.01 4.01 -2.13
C SER A 103 30.49 4.36 -0.73
N PHE A 104 29.67 5.04 0.06
CA PHE A 104 29.99 5.52 1.42
C PHE A 104 29.00 4.91 2.40
N ALA A 105 29.16 3.62 2.69
CA ALA A 105 28.27 2.89 3.58
C ALA A 105 28.32 3.49 5.01
N GLY A 106 27.15 3.77 5.58
CA GLY A 106 27.02 4.38 6.91
C GLY A 106 27.12 5.90 6.95
N GLU A 107 27.39 6.57 5.82
CA GLU A 107 27.38 8.03 5.73
C GLU A 107 25.98 8.56 5.41
N ASP A 108 25.67 9.77 5.85
CA ASP A 108 24.38 10.45 5.61
C ASP A 108 24.19 10.87 4.16
N PHE A 109 25.26 10.96 3.38
CA PHE A 109 25.28 11.44 2.01
C PHE A 109 26.06 10.52 1.10
N GLN A 110 25.57 10.38 -0.14
CA GLN A 110 26.25 9.73 -1.25
C GLN A 110 26.53 10.75 -2.36
N LEU A 111 27.46 10.43 -3.27
CA LEU A 111 27.82 11.32 -4.38
C LEU A 111 27.16 10.88 -5.67
N LEU A 112 26.30 11.76 -6.24
CA LEU A 112 25.79 11.61 -7.58
C LEU A 112 26.67 12.38 -8.56
N TRP A 113 27.24 11.65 -9.53
CA TRP A 113 28.19 12.20 -10.50
C TRP A 113 27.49 12.65 -11.77
N SER A 114 27.94 13.79 -12.32
CA SER A 114 27.60 14.28 -13.64
C SER A 114 28.86 14.77 -14.36
N PHE A 115 28.79 14.94 -15.66
CA PHE A 115 29.91 15.46 -16.46
C PHE A 115 29.42 16.59 -17.34
N ASP A 116 30.10 17.72 -17.26
CA ASP A 116 29.91 18.85 -18.14
C ASP A 116 31.19 19.08 -18.98
N PRO A 117 31.08 19.25 -20.31
CA PRO A 117 32.24 19.38 -21.17
C PRO A 117 33.14 20.58 -20.84
N GLY A 118 32.61 21.63 -20.24
CA GLY A 118 33.36 22.85 -19.89
C GLY A 118 34.06 22.79 -18.53
N THR A 119 33.45 22.09 -17.56
CA THR A 119 33.90 22.03 -16.16
C THR A 119 34.41 20.66 -15.75
N GLY A 120 34.16 19.60 -16.52
CA GLY A 120 34.56 18.23 -16.25
C GLY A 120 33.58 17.49 -15.36
N LEU A 121 34.11 16.60 -14.49
CA LEU A 121 33.33 15.84 -13.53
C LEU A 121 32.82 16.75 -12.40
N LEU A 122 31.53 16.69 -12.18
CA LEU A 122 30.83 17.38 -11.11
C LEU A 122 30.23 16.34 -10.16
N MET A 123 30.33 16.60 -8.86
CA MET A 123 29.71 15.78 -7.83
C MET A 123 28.65 16.58 -7.08
N SER A 124 27.53 15.94 -6.83
CA SER A 124 26.44 16.46 -5.99
C SER A 124 26.21 15.51 -4.83
N ALA A 125 26.32 16.01 -3.61
CA ALA A 125 25.99 15.24 -2.43
C ALA A 125 24.47 15.15 -2.30
N ILE A 126 23.94 13.92 -2.25
CA ILE A 126 22.52 13.65 -2.01
C ILE A 126 22.36 12.76 -0.80
N ARG A 127 21.21 12.85 -0.13
CA ARG A 127 20.94 12.04 1.06
C ARG A 127 20.94 10.55 0.70
N THR A 128 21.56 9.73 1.57
CA THR A 128 21.68 8.27 1.37
C THR A 128 20.34 7.58 1.14
N PRO A 129 19.23 7.90 1.86
CA PRO A 129 17.93 7.26 1.64
C PRO A 129 17.32 7.41 0.24
N VAL A 130 17.81 8.33 -0.59
CA VAL A 130 17.31 8.55 -1.95
C VAL A 130 18.37 8.36 -3.04
N TYR A 131 19.52 7.83 -2.67
CA TYR A 131 20.63 7.62 -3.61
C TYR A 131 20.37 6.46 -4.57
N HIS A 132 19.89 5.35 -4.04
CA HIS A 132 19.66 4.14 -4.82
C HIS A 132 18.54 4.36 -5.85
N GLU A 133 17.45 5.04 -5.46
CA GLU A 133 16.35 5.41 -6.36
C GLU A 133 16.84 6.37 -7.46
N ALA A 134 17.67 7.36 -7.11
CA ALA A 134 18.21 8.30 -8.09
C ALA A 134 19.08 7.58 -9.14
N MET A 135 19.89 6.63 -8.72
CA MET A 135 20.71 5.79 -9.61
C MET A 135 19.85 4.83 -10.43
N ALA A 136 18.87 4.14 -9.81
CA ALA A 136 17.96 3.25 -10.50
C ALA A 136 17.18 3.98 -11.59
N MET A 137 16.63 5.16 -11.27
CA MET A 137 15.92 6.02 -12.25
C MET A 137 16.82 6.43 -13.41
N ARG A 138 18.06 6.83 -13.14
CA ARG A 138 19.03 7.23 -14.18
C ARG A 138 19.34 6.09 -15.14
N LEU A 139 19.58 4.89 -14.61
CA LEU A 139 19.90 3.70 -15.42
C LEU A 139 18.66 3.19 -16.17
N ALA A 140 17.49 3.17 -15.54
CA ALA A 140 16.23 2.83 -16.20
C ALA A 140 15.88 3.83 -17.31
N THR A 141 16.17 5.13 -17.13
CA THR A 141 16.04 6.12 -18.22
C THR A 141 16.90 5.75 -19.40
N ARG A 142 18.17 5.36 -19.18
CA ARG A 142 19.03 4.95 -20.29
C ARG A 142 18.54 3.67 -20.97
N SER A 143 18.04 2.70 -20.21
CA SER A 143 17.39 1.50 -20.77
C SER A 143 16.20 1.86 -21.67
N LEU A 144 15.35 2.82 -21.24
CA LEU A 144 14.19 3.29 -22.02
C LEU A 144 14.58 4.12 -23.25
N GLU A 145 15.68 4.89 -23.20
CA GLU A 145 16.21 5.58 -24.38
C GLU A 145 16.64 4.59 -25.48
N LEU A 146 17.20 3.44 -25.06
CA LEU A 146 17.64 2.38 -25.98
C LEU A 146 16.49 1.49 -26.45
N ARG A 147 15.48 1.29 -25.60
CA ARG A 147 14.27 0.48 -25.87
C ARG A 147 13.03 1.12 -25.23
N PRO A 148 12.36 2.04 -25.96
CA PRO A 148 11.21 2.79 -25.44
C PRO A 148 9.98 1.95 -25.13
N ASP A 149 9.84 0.79 -25.73
CA ASP A 149 8.73 -0.16 -25.56
C ASP A 149 8.97 -1.20 -24.46
N ASN A 150 9.87 -0.95 -23.52
CA ASN A 150 10.16 -1.83 -22.40
C ASN A 150 9.29 -1.51 -21.16
N PRO A 151 8.17 -2.23 -20.94
CA PRO A 151 7.26 -1.95 -19.82
C PRO A 151 7.88 -2.28 -18.46
N ASP A 152 8.86 -3.18 -18.39
CA ASP A 152 9.51 -3.54 -17.12
C ASP A 152 10.51 -2.47 -16.69
N ALA A 153 11.28 -1.89 -17.63
CA ALA A 153 12.13 -0.74 -17.33
C ALA A 153 11.30 0.49 -16.96
N LEU A 154 10.14 0.69 -17.61
CA LEU A 154 9.24 1.78 -17.26
C LEU A 154 8.62 1.58 -15.86
N ALA A 155 8.19 0.36 -15.53
CA ALA A 155 7.69 0.04 -14.20
C ALA A 155 8.76 0.21 -13.11
N LEU A 156 10.01 -0.18 -13.41
CA LEU A 156 11.15 0.05 -12.51
C LEU A 156 11.39 1.53 -12.28
N TRP A 157 11.36 2.34 -13.34
CA TRP A 157 11.51 3.79 -13.23
C TRP A 157 10.40 4.43 -12.39
N VAL A 158 9.13 4.02 -12.61
CA VAL A 158 7.97 4.51 -11.84
C VAL A 158 8.07 4.09 -10.38
N SER A 159 8.44 2.83 -10.10
CA SER A 159 8.66 2.33 -8.74
C SER A 159 9.73 3.15 -8.03
N SER A 160 10.90 3.30 -8.65
CA SER A 160 12.01 4.10 -8.09
C SER A 160 11.61 5.57 -7.83
N ASN A 161 10.76 6.14 -8.71
CA ASN A 161 10.29 7.50 -8.53
C ASN A 161 9.30 7.64 -7.35
N PHE A 162 8.45 6.65 -7.12
CA PHE A 162 7.59 6.59 -5.93
C PHE A 162 8.42 6.38 -4.66
N SER A 163 9.32 5.39 -4.64
CA SER A 163 10.18 5.11 -3.48
C SER A 163 11.03 6.34 -3.14
N ARG A 164 11.59 7.02 -4.14
CA ARG A 164 12.31 8.30 -3.95
C ARG A 164 11.46 9.35 -3.20
N GLU A 165 10.16 9.48 -3.50
CA GLU A 165 9.30 10.42 -2.77
C GLU A 165 8.97 9.93 -1.37
N ILE A 166 8.78 8.63 -1.19
CA ILE A 166 8.51 7.99 0.10
C ILE A 166 9.70 8.18 1.03
N ASP A 167 10.92 7.93 0.54
CA ASP A 167 12.15 7.91 1.33
C ASP A 167 12.84 9.29 1.44
N THR A 168 12.30 10.31 0.75
CA THR A 168 12.82 11.68 0.88
C THR A 168 12.60 12.21 2.29
N PRO A 169 13.67 12.52 3.04
CA PRO A 169 13.54 13.06 4.38
C PRO A 169 12.75 14.38 4.40
N ALA A 170 11.96 14.60 5.44
CA ALA A 170 11.15 15.81 5.58
C ALA A 170 12.00 17.09 5.46
N GLY A 171 11.59 17.99 4.59
CA GLY A 171 12.28 19.26 4.34
C GLY A 171 13.55 19.16 3.49
N TYR A 172 13.88 17.98 2.96
CA TYR A 172 15.01 17.81 2.05
C TYR A 172 14.59 17.99 0.59
N GLU A 173 15.34 18.81 -0.13
CA GLU A 173 15.24 18.96 -1.59
C GLU A 173 16.50 18.38 -2.24
N ASN A 174 16.34 17.44 -3.18
CA ASN A 174 17.47 16.89 -3.91
C ASN A 174 18.01 17.94 -4.90
N PRO A 175 19.29 18.38 -4.75
CA PRO A 175 19.87 19.46 -5.57
C PRO A 175 20.05 19.09 -7.03
N THR A 176 19.97 17.80 -7.38
CA THR A 176 20.14 17.31 -8.76
C THR A 176 18.85 17.32 -9.57
N TYR A 177 17.71 17.60 -8.94
CA TYR A 177 16.43 17.67 -9.64
C TYR A 177 16.08 19.09 -10.07
N ALA A 178 15.48 19.18 -11.27
CA ALA A 178 15.01 20.46 -11.79
C ALA A 178 13.90 21.04 -10.90
N LYS A 179 13.95 22.34 -10.66
CA LYS A 179 12.85 23.07 -10.02
C LYS A 179 11.58 22.92 -10.86
N GLY A 180 10.45 22.62 -10.21
CA GLY A 180 9.16 22.42 -10.88
C GLY A 180 8.97 21.03 -11.53
N ARG A 181 9.82 20.05 -11.20
CA ARG A 181 9.58 18.66 -11.55
C ARG A 181 8.18 18.23 -11.08
N ARG A 182 7.46 17.50 -11.95
CA ARG A 182 6.19 16.87 -11.58
C ARG A 182 6.41 15.80 -10.52
N ASP A 183 5.39 15.54 -9.69
CA ASP A 183 5.40 14.47 -8.71
C ASP A 183 5.41 13.07 -9.36
N ALA A 184 5.70 12.04 -8.58
CA ALA A 184 5.76 10.68 -9.08
C ALA A 184 4.40 10.17 -9.57
N MET A 185 3.30 10.63 -8.95
CA MET A 185 1.95 10.26 -9.33
C MET A 185 1.61 10.71 -10.76
N TYR A 186 2.05 11.92 -11.16
CA TYR A 186 1.87 12.40 -12.52
C TYR A 186 2.42 11.41 -13.58
N TYR A 187 3.63 10.92 -13.37
CA TYR A 187 4.27 9.97 -14.29
C TYR A 187 3.63 8.59 -14.23
N ALA A 188 3.24 8.12 -13.05
CA ALA A 188 2.58 6.84 -12.87
C ALA A 188 1.22 6.80 -13.58
N VAL A 189 0.42 7.86 -13.43
CA VAL A 189 -0.87 8.02 -14.13
C VAL A 189 -0.67 8.10 -15.64
N ALA A 190 0.31 8.88 -16.12
CA ALA A 190 0.64 8.97 -17.54
C ALA A 190 1.11 7.64 -18.15
N SER A 191 1.71 6.75 -17.34
CA SER A 191 2.18 5.43 -17.77
C SER A 191 1.05 4.39 -17.90
N GLY A 192 -0.13 4.66 -17.32
CA GLY A 192 -1.33 3.86 -17.45
C GLY A 192 -1.39 2.63 -16.53
N ALA A 193 -2.56 1.99 -16.52
CA ALA A 193 -2.89 0.90 -15.60
C ALA A 193 -1.98 -0.32 -15.72
N GLY A 194 -1.52 -0.68 -16.92
CA GLY A 194 -0.63 -1.83 -17.13
C GLY A 194 0.72 -1.68 -16.41
N VAL A 195 1.30 -0.48 -16.45
CA VAL A 195 2.52 -0.17 -15.69
C VAL A 195 2.22 -0.13 -14.20
N GLY A 196 1.09 0.48 -13.80
CA GLY A 196 0.63 0.49 -12.41
C GLY A 196 0.51 -0.91 -11.81
N GLN A 197 -0.05 -1.87 -12.55
CA GLN A 197 -0.14 -3.28 -12.12
C GLN A 197 1.25 -3.92 -11.93
N ARG A 198 2.23 -3.63 -12.80
CA ARG A 198 3.61 -4.12 -12.64
C ARG A 198 4.28 -3.53 -11.39
N VAL A 199 4.08 -2.22 -11.14
CA VAL A 199 4.55 -1.55 -9.91
C VAL A 199 3.91 -2.19 -8.68
N LEU A 200 2.60 -2.44 -8.70
CA LEU A 200 1.89 -3.10 -7.61
C LEU A 200 2.38 -4.54 -7.38
N GLY A 201 2.60 -5.29 -8.44
CA GLY A 201 3.16 -6.64 -8.35
C GLY A 201 4.52 -6.65 -7.67
N ARG A 202 5.39 -5.69 -8.01
CA ARG A 202 6.69 -5.47 -7.37
C ARG A 202 6.50 -5.18 -5.87
N ALA A 203 5.66 -4.20 -5.54
CA ALA A 203 5.40 -3.81 -4.15
C ALA A 203 4.87 -4.97 -3.28
N ILE A 204 3.97 -5.79 -3.83
CA ILE A 204 3.45 -6.98 -3.14
C ILE A 204 4.57 -8.02 -2.91
N SER A 205 5.41 -8.27 -3.91
CA SER A 205 6.50 -9.25 -3.80
C SER A 205 7.59 -8.87 -2.81
N THR A 206 7.76 -7.57 -2.56
CA THR A 206 8.74 -7.03 -1.59
C THR A 206 8.11 -6.61 -0.26
N ASN A 207 6.81 -6.78 -0.07
CA ASN A 207 6.05 -6.32 1.09
C ASN A 207 6.14 -4.79 1.33
N ASP A 208 6.33 -4.03 0.26
CA ASP A 208 6.40 -2.57 0.32
C ASP A 208 4.99 -1.96 0.35
N THR A 209 4.48 -1.72 1.55
CA THR A 209 3.13 -1.18 1.77
C THR A 209 2.94 0.24 1.23
N PRO A 210 3.86 1.20 1.47
CA PRO A 210 3.75 2.55 0.91
C PRO A 210 3.70 2.56 -0.62
N LEU A 211 4.56 1.79 -1.28
CA LEU A 211 4.58 1.66 -2.73
C LEU A 211 3.30 1.00 -3.26
N ALA A 212 2.81 -0.06 -2.60
CA ALA A 212 1.57 -0.74 -2.97
C ALA A 212 0.38 0.25 -2.99
N ARG A 213 0.25 1.08 -1.97
CA ARG A 213 -0.81 2.11 -1.89
C ARG A 213 -0.69 3.17 -2.98
N ARG A 214 0.54 3.63 -3.29
CA ARG A 214 0.79 4.57 -4.40
C ARG A 214 0.42 3.97 -5.74
N ALA A 215 0.79 2.70 -5.98
CA ALA A 215 0.47 1.99 -7.21
C ALA A 215 -1.06 1.81 -7.39
N ILE A 216 -1.79 1.41 -6.33
CA ILE A 216 -3.26 1.29 -6.38
C ILE A 216 -3.91 2.63 -6.68
N ALA A 217 -3.45 3.72 -6.06
CA ALA A 217 -3.98 5.06 -6.32
C ALA A 217 -3.77 5.52 -7.78
N ALA A 218 -2.66 5.13 -8.43
CA ALA A 218 -2.44 5.39 -9.85
C ALA A 218 -3.34 4.51 -10.74
N ILE A 219 -3.51 3.23 -10.37
CA ILE A 219 -4.41 2.30 -11.06
C ILE A 219 -5.86 2.81 -10.99
N GLU A 220 -6.33 3.23 -9.82
CA GLU A 220 -7.70 3.76 -9.63
C GLU A 220 -8.02 4.92 -10.58
N GLN A 221 -7.02 5.78 -10.88
CA GLN A 221 -7.19 6.92 -11.78
C GLN A 221 -7.16 6.56 -13.27
N THR A 222 -6.60 5.42 -13.65
CA THR A 222 -6.26 5.11 -15.06
C THR A 222 -6.92 3.85 -15.58
N ALA A 223 -7.38 2.96 -14.70
CA ALA A 223 -7.86 1.66 -15.10
C ALA A 223 -9.32 1.69 -15.57
N GLY A 224 -9.57 1.18 -16.77
CA GLY A 224 -10.90 0.74 -17.19
C GLY A 224 -11.20 -0.67 -16.65
N GLY A 225 -12.48 -1.08 -16.68
CA GLY A 225 -12.92 -2.34 -16.06
C GLY A 225 -12.02 -3.56 -16.37
N SER A 226 -11.70 -3.80 -17.64
CA SER A 226 -10.92 -4.98 -18.05
C SER A 226 -9.44 -4.95 -17.62
N SER A 227 -8.85 -3.77 -17.40
CA SER A 227 -7.44 -3.64 -17.02
C SER A 227 -7.18 -3.82 -15.52
N LEU A 228 -8.23 -3.79 -14.70
CA LEU A 228 -8.11 -3.96 -13.25
C LEU A 228 -7.78 -5.38 -12.84
N TRP A 229 -8.30 -6.37 -13.56
CA TRP A 229 -8.03 -7.79 -13.32
C TRP A 229 -7.23 -8.46 -14.42
N ALA A 230 -6.54 -7.64 -15.23
CA ALA A 230 -5.66 -8.16 -16.27
C ALA A 230 -4.54 -9.02 -15.67
N ASP A 231 -4.27 -10.13 -16.35
CA ASP A 231 -3.15 -10.98 -16.03
C ASP A 231 -1.84 -10.34 -16.51
N MET A 232 -0.89 -10.17 -15.61
CA MET A 232 0.45 -9.68 -15.87
C MET A 232 1.45 -10.82 -15.65
N ALA A 233 1.77 -11.59 -16.69
CA ALA A 233 2.70 -12.72 -16.63
C ALA A 233 2.33 -13.77 -15.55
N GLY A 234 1.06 -14.15 -15.47
CA GLY A 234 0.55 -15.12 -14.49
C GLY A 234 0.20 -14.52 -13.13
N GLN A 235 0.30 -13.20 -12.97
CA GLN A 235 -0.06 -12.50 -11.74
C GLN A 235 -1.20 -11.50 -11.97
N ARG A 236 -2.04 -11.35 -10.96
CA ARG A 236 -3.12 -10.36 -10.92
C ARG A 236 -2.95 -9.47 -9.69
N PRO A 237 -2.04 -8.48 -9.75
CA PRO A 237 -1.56 -7.77 -8.56
C PRO A 237 -2.67 -7.08 -7.78
N LEU A 238 -3.64 -6.43 -8.44
CA LEU A 238 -4.74 -5.77 -7.74
C LEU A 238 -5.66 -6.76 -7.01
N LEU A 239 -5.88 -7.96 -7.57
CA LEU A 239 -6.64 -9.02 -6.89
C LEU A 239 -5.85 -9.58 -5.71
N SER A 240 -4.54 -9.74 -5.86
CA SER A 240 -3.66 -10.15 -4.77
C SER A 240 -3.65 -9.13 -3.61
N ALA A 241 -3.83 -7.86 -3.91
CA ALA A 241 -3.93 -6.80 -2.90
C ALA A 241 -5.14 -6.95 -1.97
N LEU A 242 -6.22 -7.64 -2.38
CA LEU A 242 -7.36 -7.96 -1.51
C LEU A 242 -7.00 -8.90 -0.34
N THR A 243 -5.88 -9.60 -0.44
CA THR A 243 -5.38 -10.51 0.61
C THR A 243 -4.08 -10.03 1.23
N TYR A 244 -3.60 -8.86 0.84
CA TYR A 244 -2.37 -8.28 1.38
C TYR A 244 -2.50 -8.04 2.89
N PRO A 245 -1.45 -8.24 3.70
CA PRO A 245 -1.54 -8.20 5.17
C PRO A 245 -1.97 -6.85 5.75
N ASN A 246 -1.77 -5.75 5.02
CA ASN A 246 -2.15 -4.42 5.48
C ASN A 246 -3.58 -4.05 5.03
N ARG A 247 -4.45 -3.72 6.01
CA ARG A 247 -5.87 -3.39 5.77
C ARG A 247 -6.08 -2.19 4.86
N ARG A 248 -5.19 -1.17 4.87
CA ARG A 248 -5.30 -0.01 3.99
C ARG A 248 -5.12 -0.39 2.53
N VAL A 249 -4.19 -1.31 2.23
CA VAL A 249 -3.99 -1.87 0.88
C VAL A 249 -5.23 -2.64 0.44
N GLN A 250 -5.85 -3.43 1.34
CA GLN A 250 -7.11 -4.13 1.05
C GLN A 250 -8.25 -3.15 0.76
N PHE A 251 -8.39 -2.08 1.57
CA PHE A 251 -9.43 -1.06 1.35
C PHE A 251 -9.21 -0.31 0.03
N ASP A 252 -7.99 0.12 -0.26
CA ASP A 252 -7.65 0.81 -1.50
C ASP A 252 -7.94 -0.08 -2.73
N ALA A 253 -7.57 -1.36 -2.67
CA ALA A 253 -7.86 -2.33 -3.74
C ALA A 253 -9.36 -2.57 -3.92
N ALA A 254 -10.11 -2.76 -2.83
CA ALA A 254 -11.55 -2.98 -2.87
C ALA A 254 -12.29 -1.76 -3.42
N LEU A 255 -11.87 -0.54 -3.05
CA LEU A 255 -12.42 0.70 -3.58
C LEU A 255 -12.17 0.85 -5.08
N ALA A 256 -10.95 0.57 -5.56
CA ALA A 256 -10.61 0.62 -6.98
C ALA A 256 -11.44 -0.38 -7.80
N LEU A 257 -11.60 -1.61 -7.28
CA LEU A 257 -12.42 -2.65 -7.94
C LEU A 257 -13.91 -2.30 -7.94
N ALA A 258 -14.44 -1.74 -6.86
CA ALA A 258 -15.84 -1.31 -6.78
C ALA A 258 -16.14 -0.13 -7.72
N ALA A 259 -15.22 0.83 -7.83
CA ALA A 259 -15.34 1.98 -8.73
C ALA A 259 -15.44 1.56 -10.20
N ALA A 260 -14.83 0.43 -10.58
CA ALA A 260 -14.87 -0.10 -11.94
C ALA A 260 -16.22 -0.73 -12.33
N GLN A 261 -17.13 -0.97 -11.38
CA GLN A 261 -18.45 -1.55 -11.63
C GLN A 261 -18.39 -2.81 -12.52
N PRO A 262 -17.68 -3.88 -12.12
CA PRO A 262 -17.45 -5.05 -12.96
C PRO A 262 -18.77 -5.70 -13.37
N ASN A 263 -18.84 -6.14 -14.63
CA ASN A 263 -19.99 -6.87 -15.19
C ASN A 263 -19.68 -8.37 -15.40
N THR A 264 -18.44 -8.79 -15.14
CA THR A 264 -17.99 -10.17 -15.23
C THR A 264 -17.29 -10.55 -13.93
N ALA A 265 -17.64 -11.71 -13.38
CA ALA A 265 -17.03 -12.22 -12.15
C ALA A 265 -15.53 -12.50 -12.36
N PHE A 266 -14.74 -12.25 -11.32
CA PHE A 266 -13.31 -12.49 -11.28
C PHE A 266 -12.94 -13.15 -9.95
N ASP A 267 -11.77 -13.79 -9.89
CA ASP A 267 -11.29 -14.46 -8.68
C ASP A 267 -11.13 -13.47 -7.53
N GLY A 268 -11.75 -13.73 -6.38
CA GLY A 268 -11.72 -12.83 -5.22
C GLY A 268 -12.78 -11.73 -5.23
N SER A 269 -13.69 -11.69 -6.23
CA SER A 269 -14.80 -10.72 -6.27
C SER A 269 -15.68 -10.77 -5.01
N GLU A 270 -15.84 -11.95 -4.42
CA GLU A 270 -16.58 -12.18 -3.17
C GLU A 270 -15.96 -11.49 -1.94
N ARG A 271 -14.71 -11.03 -2.03
CA ARG A 271 -14.01 -10.33 -0.93
C ARG A 271 -14.25 -8.84 -0.93
N VAL A 272 -14.56 -8.25 -2.07
CA VAL A 272 -14.65 -6.78 -2.24
C VAL A 272 -15.70 -6.18 -1.32
N VAL A 273 -16.92 -6.68 -1.36
CA VAL A 273 -18.03 -6.15 -0.53
C VAL A 273 -17.78 -6.34 0.97
N PRO A 274 -17.35 -7.52 1.47
CA PRO A 274 -16.96 -7.68 2.87
C PRO A 274 -15.83 -6.75 3.33
N ILE A 275 -14.81 -6.50 2.50
CA ILE A 275 -13.72 -5.55 2.82
C ILE A 275 -14.27 -4.13 2.96
N LEU A 276 -15.10 -3.66 2.02
CA LEU A 276 -15.75 -2.35 2.09
C LEU A 276 -16.66 -2.23 3.32
N ALA A 277 -17.41 -3.29 3.64
CA ALA A 277 -18.25 -3.34 4.83
C ALA A 277 -17.42 -3.27 6.13
N GLY A 278 -16.28 -3.95 6.17
CA GLY A 278 -15.32 -3.87 7.27
C GLY A 278 -14.79 -2.46 7.50
N ALA A 279 -14.48 -1.74 6.42
CA ALA A 279 -13.97 -0.37 6.50
C ALA A 279 -14.98 0.63 7.12
N ILE A 280 -16.28 0.34 7.11
CA ILE A 280 -17.31 1.19 7.76
C ILE A 280 -17.18 1.15 9.28
N HIS A 281 -16.79 0.00 9.84
CA HIS A 281 -16.57 -0.19 11.27
C HIS A 281 -15.13 0.11 11.70
N GLU A 282 -14.26 0.45 10.74
CA GLU A 282 -12.86 0.64 11.02
C GLU A 282 -12.65 1.72 12.07
N SER A 283 -11.91 1.34 13.09
CA SER A 283 -11.41 2.26 14.11
C SER A 283 -9.89 2.40 13.90
N ALA A 284 -9.34 3.54 14.29
CA ALA A 284 -7.90 3.76 14.28
C ALA A 284 -7.14 2.89 15.31
N ASN A 285 -7.76 1.84 15.84
CA ASN A 285 -7.14 0.92 16.78
C ASN A 285 -6.12 0.04 16.06
N MET A 286 -4.88 0.10 16.50
CA MET A 286 -3.81 -0.76 16.03
C MET A 286 -3.79 -2.08 16.82
N VAL A 287 -3.43 -3.17 16.16
CA VAL A 287 -3.31 -4.49 16.77
C VAL A 287 -1.84 -4.92 16.76
N ALA A 288 -1.35 -5.37 17.92
CA ALA A 288 0.00 -5.90 18.04
C ALA A 288 0.00 -7.38 18.46
N ALA A 289 0.87 -8.17 17.80
CA ALA A 289 1.19 -9.54 18.17
C ALA A 289 2.53 -9.57 18.90
N VAL A 290 2.57 -10.10 20.12
CA VAL A 290 3.80 -10.16 20.94
C VAL A 290 4.17 -11.61 21.19
N VAL A 291 5.38 -11.99 20.78
CA VAL A 291 5.99 -13.28 21.09
C VAL A 291 7.07 -13.08 22.16
N ALA A 292 6.94 -13.78 23.26
CA ALA A 292 7.82 -13.66 24.42
C ALA A 292 8.08 -15.04 25.08
N PRO A 293 9.26 -15.28 25.66
CA PRO A 293 9.61 -16.59 26.26
C PRO A 293 8.77 -16.92 27.51
N ASP A 294 8.29 -15.89 28.19
CA ASP A 294 7.52 -16.01 29.44
C ASP A 294 6.45 -14.91 29.56
N ASN A 295 5.47 -15.15 30.44
CA ASN A 295 4.34 -14.25 30.61
C ASN A 295 4.75 -12.91 31.30
N GLU A 296 5.82 -12.87 32.08
CA GLU A 296 6.30 -11.63 32.73
C GLU A 296 6.80 -10.64 31.66
N THR A 297 7.66 -11.12 30.76
CA THR A 297 8.16 -10.36 29.59
C THR A 297 7.00 -9.88 28.73
N TYR A 298 6.02 -10.77 28.45
CA TYR A 298 4.84 -10.41 27.68
C TYR A 298 4.03 -9.29 28.37
N GLN A 299 3.72 -9.39 29.66
CA GLN A 299 2.91 -8.37 30.37
C GLN A 299 3.61 -7.02 30.40
N ALA A 300 4.93 -6.97 30.53
CA ALA A 300 5.69 -5.73 30.48
C ALA A 300 5.55 -5.03 29.11
N VAL A 301 5.74 -5.80 28.02
CA VAL A 301 5.59 -5.27 26.64
C VAL A 301 4.15 -4.90 26.35
N ARG A 302 3.18 -5.75 26.74
CA ARG A 302 1.75 -5.49 26.58
C ARG A 302 1.35 -4.16 27.23
N GLY A 303 1.73 -3.95 28.52
CA GLY A 303 1.40 -2.71 29.23
C GLY A 303 1.95 -1.46 28.54
N MET A 304 3.15 -1.55 27.97
CA MET A 304 3.74 -0.47 27.16
C MET A 304 2.92 -0.20 25.89
N LEU A 305 2.58 -1.24 25.12
CA LEU A 305 1.83 -1.10 23.87
C LEU A 305 0.39 -0.62 24.11
N GLU A 306 -0.27 -1.07 25.18
CA GLU A 306 -1.61 -0.58 25.55
C GLU A 306 -1.61 0.92 25.89
N ARG A 307 -0.56 1.45 26.52
CA ARG A 307 -0.39 2.91 26.70
C ARG A 307 -0.21 3.65 25.39
N MET A 308 0.35 2.99 24.37
CA MET A 308 0.44 3.50 23.00
C MET A 308 -0.85 3.29 22.18
N LYS A 309 -1.94 2.81 22.81
CA LYS A 309 -3.25 2.56 22.20
C LYS A 309 -3.28 1.35 21.24
N PHE A 310 -2.40 0.38 21.42
CA PHE A 310 -2.53 -0.90 20.76
C PHE A 310 -3.49 -1.82 21.49
N SER A 311 -4.28 -2.58 20.73
CA SER A 311 -4.90 -3.82 21.19
C SER A 311 -3.88 -4.94 21.05
N VAL A 312 -3.49 -5.58 22.15
CA VAL A 312 -2.45 -6.60 22.12
C VAL A 312 -3.11 -7.98 22.17
N LEU A 313 -2.73 -8.87 21.24
CA LEU A 313 -3.21 -10.24 21.21
C LEU A 313 -2.83 -10.99 22.49
N ALA A 314 -3.54 -12.08 22.80
CA ALA A 314 -3.23 -12.92 23.94
C ALA A 314 -1.79 -13.44 23.90
N TYR A 315 -1.26 -13.83 25.06
CA TYR A 315 0.11 -14.34 25.20
C TYR A 315 0.36 -15.58 24.36
N GLY A 316 1.50 -15.60 23.69
CA GLY A 316 2.02 -16.77 22.97
C GLY A 316 3.55 -16.78 23.00
N LYS A 317 4.12 -17.97 23.11
CA LYS A 317 5.59 -18.20 23.06
C LYS A 317 6.12 -18.30 21.64
N THR A 318 5.25 -18.62 20.70
CA THR A 318 5.57 -18.79 19.28
C THR A 318 4.53 -18.12 18.41
N LEU A 319 4.86 -17.85 17.16
CA LEU A 319 3.91 -17.32 16.19
C LEU A 319 2.75 -18.30 15.94
N ASP A 320 3.04 -19.60 15.97
CA ASP A 320 2.02 -20.65 15.74
C ASP A 320 0.95 -20.66 16.84
N GLU A 321 1.33 -20.40 18.09
CA GLU A 321 0.36 -20.26 19.19
C GLU A 321 -0.56 -19.06 19.00
N LEU A 322 -0.09 -18.01 18.32
CA LEU A 322 -0.87 -16.82 18.00
C LEU A 322 -1.71 -16.94 16.72
N ALA A 323 -1.50 -17.97 15.91
CA ALA A 323 -2.13 -18.12 14.60
C ALA A 323 -3.68 -18.00 14.62
N PRO A 324 -4.43 -18.58 15.58
CA PRO A 324 -5.88 -18.39 15.64
C PRO A 324 -6.27 -16.91 15.88
N ALA A 325 -5.63 -16.25 16.84
CA ALA A 325 -5.91 -14.84 17.16
C ALA A 325 -5.51 -13.90 16.00
N ILE A 326 -4.41 -14.19 15.30
CA ILE A 326 -4.00 -13.48 14.08
C ILE A 326 -5.05 -13.67 12.97
N ALA A 327 -5.60 -14.87 12.80
CA ALA A 327 -6.61 -15.13 11.79
C ALA A 327 -7.94 -14.42 12.05
N GLU A 328 -8.32 -14.24 13.31
CA GLU A 328 -9.54 -13.52 13.73
C GLU A 328 -9.38 -12.00 13.71
N SER A 329 -8.14 -11.50 13.78
CA SER A 329 -7.87 -10.05 13.78
C SER A 329 -8.08 -9.44 12.39
N PRO A 330 -8.61 -8.21 12.30
CA PRO A 330 -8.76 -7.52 11.02
C PRO A 330 -7.41 -7.26 10.33
N SER A 331 -6.40 -6.89 11.13
CA SER A 331 -5.00 -6.74 10.69
C SER A 331 -4.06 -6.90 11.88
N ILE A 332 -2.78 -7.09 11.59
CA ILE A 332 -1.69 -6.97 12.58
C ILE A 332 -0.81 -5.80 12.15
N ASP A 333 -0.80 -4.76 12.95
CA ASP A 333 -0.09 -3.51 12.64
C ASP A 333 1.33 -3.49 13.19
N LEU A 334 1.66 -4.41 14.11
CA LEU A 334 2.99 -4.57 14.70
C LEU A 334 3.21 -6.00 15.20
N VAL A 335 4.35 -6.57 14.90
CA VAL A 335 4.84 -7.81 15.52
C VAL A 335 6.01 -7.47 16.44
N VAL A 336 6.00 -7.99 17.66
CA VAL A 336 7.07 -7.78 18.64
C VAL A 336 7.71 -9.10 19.03
N ALA A 337 9.02 -9.22 18.79
CA ALA A 337 9.89 -10.27 19.32
C ALA A 337 10.50 -9.78 20.63
N ALA A 338 10.02 -10.24 21.78
CA ALA A 338 10.46 -9.77 23.08
C ALA A 338 11.42 -10.77 23.75
N ASN A 339 12.69 -10.41 23.86
CA ASN A 339 13.75 -11.19 24.54
C ASN A 339 13.87 -12.65 24.06
N LEU A 340 13.62 -12.91 22.79
CA LEU A 340 13.92 -14.23 22.19
C LEU A 340 15.42 -14.50 22.24
N ALA A 341 15.81 -15.77 22.23
CA ALA A 341 17.20 -16.15 22.12
C ALA A 341 17.83 -15.56 20.85
N GLY A 342 19.11 -15.16 20.90
CA GLY A 342 19.74 -14.43 19.81
C GLY A 342 19.78 -15.18 18.48
N ASP A 343 19.90 -16.49 18.53
CA ASP A 343 19.87 -17.40 17.39
C ASP A 343 18.43 -17.70 16.89
N ALA A 344 17.42 -17.62 17.77
CA ALA A 344 16.02 -17.82 17.41
C ALA A 344 15.39 -16.59 16.75
N THR A 345 15.92 -15.38 17.00
CA THR A 345 15.32 -14.13 16.47
C THR A 345 15.31 -14.07 14.93
N PRO A 346 16.40 -14.42 14.20
CA PRO A 346 16.36 -14.46 12.75
C PRO A 346 15.33 -15.46 12.20
N ALA A 347 15.28 -16.68 12.74
CA ALA A 347 14.31 -17.68 12.32
C ALA A 347 12.87 -17.23 12.56
N PHE A 348 12.62 -16.52 13.66
CA PHE A 348 11.31 -15.91 13.94
C PHE A 348 10.96 -14.82 12.91
N ILE A 349 11.90 -13.94 12.55
CA ILE A 349 11.66 -12.92 11.51
C ILE A 349 11.34 -13.59 10.17
N ASP A 350 12.11 -14.62 9.80
CA ASP A 350 11.86 -15.39 8.57
C ASP A 350 10.47 -16.07 8.60
N GLN A 351 10.05 -16.61 9.76
CA GLN A 351 8.72 -17.17 9.95
C GLN A 351 7.61 -16.12 9.79
N VAL A 352 7.78 -14.92 10.37
CA VAL A 352 6.83 -13.81 10.20
C VAL A 352 6.71 -13.44 8.71
N ARG A 353 7.84 -13.31 8.00
CA ARG A 353 7.86 -13.00 6.57
C ARG A 353 7.24 -14.10 5.70
N GLY A 354 7.35 -15.36 6.13
CA GLY A 354 6.71 -16.51 5.48
C GLY A 354 5.22 -16.70 5.80
N THR A 355 4.68 -15.96 6.78
CA THR A 355 3.28 -16.10 7.21
C THR A 355 2.39 -15.04 6.55
N PRO A 356 1.49 -15.39 5.62
CA PRO A 356 0.79 -14.44 4.75
C PRO A 356 0.06 -13.30 5.49
N ARG A 357 -0.52 -13.57 6.67
CA ARG A 357 -1.31 -12.59 7.44
C ARG A 357 -0.46 -11.51 8.13
N VAL A 358 0.82 -11.75 8.30
CA VAL A 358 1.76 -10.86 9.01
C VAL A 358 3.02 -10.54 8.19
N SER A 359 3.14 -11.05 6.97
CA SER A 359 4.37 -10.95 6.16
C SER A 359 4.84 -9.51 5.93
N ALA A 360 3.92 -8.56 5.81
CA ALA A 360 4.23 -7.13 5.64
C ALA A 360 4.16 -6.32 6.95
N ALA A 361 3.88 -6.95 8.09
CA ALA A 361 3.82 -6.24 9.36
C ALA A 361 5.23 -5.79 9.80
N PRO A 362 5.38 -4.55 10.33
CA PRO A 362 6.62 -4.10 10.94
C PRO A 362 6.98 -4.96 12.16
N ILE A 363 8.28 -5.25 12.33
CA ILE A 363 8.78 -6.12 13.39
C ILE A 363 9.67 -5.32 14.34
N MET A 364 9.24 -5.19 15.60
CA MET A 364 10.07 -4.66 16.67
C MET A 364 10.77 -5.80 17.40
N VAL A 365 12.08 -5.80 17.42
CA VAL A 365 12.90 -6.75 18.19
C VAL A 365 13.39 -6.04 19.45
N LEU A 366 12.87 -6.46 20.60
CA LEU A 366 13.38 -6.05 21.92
C LEU A 366 14.30 -7.16 22.43
N THR A 367 15.58 -6.87 22.63
CA THR A 367 16.58 -7.88 22.93
C THR A 367 17.54 -7.44 24.02
N ARG A 368 18.28 -8.39 24.61
CA ARG A 368 19.30 -8.11 25.62
C ARG A 368 20.54 -7.48 24.99
N ALA A 369 21.33 -6.80 25.82
CA ALA A 369 22.53 -6.06 25.38
C ALA A 369 23.57 -6.94 24.70
N ASP A 370 23.70 -8.22 25.11
CA ASP A 370 24.73 -9.16 24.62
C ASP A 370 24.54 -9.51 23.13
N VAL A 371 23.32 -9.60 22.64
CA VAL A 371 22.99 -9.92 21.23
C VAL A 371 22.57 -8.72 20.39
N TYR A 372 22.36 -7.57 21.01
CA TYR A 372 21.84 -6.37 20.36
C TYR A 372 22.67 -5.93 19.14
N GLN A 373 24.00 -5.85 19.29
CA GLN A 373 24.86 -5.32 18.22
C GLN A 373 24.87 -6.21 16.97
N SER A 374 24.85 -7.53 17.16
CA SER A 374 24.83 -8.49 16.04
C SER A 374 23.51 -8.43 15.27
N LEU A 375 22.38 -8.39 15.99
CA LEU A 375 21.06 -8.29 15.37
C LEU A 375 20.87 -6.91 14.69
N ARG A 376 21.28 -5.82 15.34
CA ARG A 376 21.21 -4.49 14.76
C ARG A 376 21.94 -4.40 13.41
N ARG A 377 23.20 -4.90 13.35
CA ARG A 377 23.97 -4.90 12.09
C ARG A 377 23.32 -5.75 11.01
N ARG A 378 22.68 -6.88 11.39
CA ARG A 378 22.03 -7.77 10.44
C ARG A 378 20.84 -7.12 9.76
N TYR A 379 20.04 -6.34 10.49
CA TYR A 379 18.80 -5.72 10.01
C TYR A 379 18.91 -4.20 9.83
N GLU A 380 20.11 -3.64 9.78
CA GLU A 380 20.34 -2.18 9.72
C GLU A 380 19.71 -1.51 8.48
N THR A 381 19.65 -2.24 7.37
CA THR A 381 19.06 -1.76 6.10
C THR A 381 17.61 -2.17 5.88
N ASP A 382 17.03 -2.96 6.78
CA ASP A 382 15.63 -3.39 6.66
C ASP A 382 14.73 -2.38 7.38
N GLN A 383 14.07 -1.52 6.62
CA GLN A 383 13.15 -0.49 7.15
C GLN A 383 11.94 -1.09 7.87
N THR A 384 11.66 -2.37 7.67
CA THR A 384 10.54 -3.07 8.30
C THR A 384 10.90 -3.80 9.59
N VAL A 385 12.18 -3.76 10.00
CA VAL A 385 12.68 -4.38 11.23
C VAL A 385 13.44 -3.37 12.06
N SER A 386 13.03 -3.15 13.29
CA SER A 386 13.76 -2.29 14.25
C SER A 386 14.25 -3.09 15.44
N VAL A 387 15.55 -3.06 15.69
CA VAL A 387 16.18 -3.75 16.83
C VAL A 387 16.49 -2.74 17.93
N ARG A 388 16.03 -3.00 19.15
CA ARG A 388 16.27 -2.17 20.35
C ARG A 388 16.62 -3.04 21.54
N GLN A 389 17.34 -2.46 22.51
CA GLN A 389 17.57 -3.12 23.79
C GLN A 389 16.30 -3.09 24.65
N SER A 390 15.96 -4.20 25.28
CA SER A 390 14.78 -4.33 26.15
C SER A 390 14.87 -3.47 27.44
N ALA A 391 16.07 -3.09 27.86
CA ALA A 391 16.31 -2.24 29.03
C ALA A 391 16.19 -0.74 28.76
N LEU A 392 15.83 -0.31 27.54
CA LEU A 392 15.64 1.11 27.23
C LEU A 392 14.39 1.68 27.89
N ALA A 393 14.42 2.99 28.16
CA ALA A 393 13.26 3.70 28.67
C ALA A 393 12.07 3.56 27.71
N GLU A 394 10.88 3.38 28.26
CA GLU A 394 9.63 3.18 27.50
C GLU A 394 9.40 4.24 26.42
N ALA A 395 9.64 5.52 26.74
CA ALA A 395 9.50 6.61 25.77
C ALA A 395 10.43 6.45 24.53
N THR A 396 11.63 5.88 24.72
CA THR A 396 12.56 5.61 23.63
C THR A 396 12.08 4.46 22.75
N VAL A 397 11.55 3.40 23.37
CA VAL A 397 10.96 2.28 22.63
C VAL A 397 9.70 2.73 21.89
N ALA A 398 8.84 3.52 22.53
CA ALA A 398 7.62 4.06 21.92
C ALA A 398 7.93 4.91 20.67
N LYS A 399 8.95 5.79 20.75
CA LYS A 399 9.40 6.55 19.59
C LYS A 399 9.94 5.64 18.47
N ALA A 400 10.66 4.58 18.83
CA ALA A 400 11.19 3.63 17.85
C ALA A 400 10.07 2.79 17.19
N VAL A 401 9.01 2.44 17.92
CA VAL A 401 7.81 1.78 17.37
C VAL A 401 7.10 2.70 16.39
N GLN A 402 6.90 3.98 16.77
CA GLN A 402 6.25 4.94 15.87
C GLN A 402 7.05 5.12 14.58
N GLN A 403 8.36 5.33 14.68
CA GLN A 403 9.23 5.45 13.51
C GLN A 403 9.17 4.22 12.62
N LEU A 404 9.22 3.02 13.21
CA LEU A 404 9.12 1.76 12.48
C LEU A 404 7.80 1.63 11.70
N ILE A 405 6.67 2.06 12.30
CA ILE A 405 5.37 2.03 11.63
C ILE A 405 5.32 3.08 10.51
N ASP A 406 5.90 4.25 10.74
CA ASP A 406 5.98 5.31 9.74
C ASP A 406 6.77 4.83 8.51
N ASP A 407 7.94 4.22 8.73
CA ASP A 407 8.82 3.73 7.68
C ASP A 407 8.20 2.52 6.93
N ALA A 408 7.72 1.51 7.66
CA ALA A 408 7.23 0.25 7.08
C ALA A 408 5.84 0.33 6.46
N SER A 409 4.97 1.22 6.95
CA SER A 409 3.55 1.24 6.56
C SER A 409 3.07 2.62 6.07
N GLY A 410 3.94 3.62 6.07
CA GLY A 410 3.55 5.00 5.79
C GLY A 410 2.68 5.61 6.90
N GLY A 411 2.96 5.25 8.15
CA GLY A 411 2.30 5.72 9.35
C GLY A 411 1.14 4.86 9.85
N ALA A 412 0.70 5.14 11.06
CA ALA A 412 -0.48 4.51 11.65
C ALA A 412 -1.77 5.01 10.99
N LEU A 413 -2.80 4.17 10.96
CA LEU A 413 -4.12 4.59 10.50
C LEU A 413 -4.69 5.64 11.46
N SER A 414 -4.83 6.88 10.99
CA SER A 414 -5.41 7.96 11.79
C SER A 414 -6.94 7.87 11.84
N THR A 415 -7.55 8.53 12.83
CA THR A 415 -9.02 8.62 12.94
C THR A 415 -9.65 9.29 11.71
N ASP A 416 -8.99 10.30 11.15
CA ASP A 416 -9.47 11.00 9.95
C ASP A 416 -9.37 10.10 8.72
N GLU A 417 -8.30 9.33 8.57
CA GLU A 417 -8.12 8.36 7.50
C GLU A 417 -9.15 7.23 7.62
N ALA A 418 -9.39 6.67 8.82
CA ALA A 418 -10.42 5.67 9.06
C ALA A 418 -11.83 6.21 8.70
N SER A 419 -12.13 7.46 9.09
CA SER A 419 -13.38 8.12 8.72
C SER A 419 -13.50 8.33 7.20
N SER A 420 -12.41 8.64 6.52
CA SER A 420 -12.35 8.75 5.06
C SER A 420 -12.64 7.42 4.38
N TYR A 421 -12.02 6.33 4.84
CA TYR A 421 -12.31 4.98 4.34
C TYR A 421 -13.78 4.59 4.54
N ALA A 422 -14.35 4.84 5.72
CA ALA A 422 -15.76 4.57 5.98
C ALA A 422 -16.68 5.30 5.01
N LYS A 423 -16.43 6.60 4.76
CA LYS A 423 -17.23 7.41 3.80
C LYS A 423 -17.08 6.93 2.37
N ARG A 424 -15.84 6.67 1.91
CA ARG A 424 -15.58 6.17 0.55
C ARG A 424 -16.21 4.80 0.34
N SER A 425 -16.12 3.90 1.32
CA SER A 425 -16.73 2.57 1.27
C SER A 425 -18.25 2.62 1.23
N LEU A 426 -18.88 3.49 2.03
CA LEU A 426 -20.33 3.73 1.95
C LEU A 426 -20.74 4.26 0.58
N ALA A 427 -20.01 5.21 0.00
CA ALA A 427 -20.28 5.72 -1.34
C ALA A 427 -20.17 4.61 -2.39
N ALA A 428 -19.10 3.79 -2.34
CA ALA A 428 -18.92 2.67 -3.26
C ALA A 428 -20.03 1.62 -3.14
N LEU A 429 -20.41 1.22 -1.92
CA LEU A 429 -21.53 0.28 -1.70
C LEU A 429 -22.87 0.86 -2.16
N ARG A 430 -23.11 2.16 -1.99
CA ARG A 430 -24.30 2.83 -2.51
C ARG A 430 -24.34 2.78 -4.03
N ASP A 431 -23.23 3.08 -4.69
CA ASP A 431 -23.16 3.08 -6.16
C ASP A 431 -23.37 1.67 -6.73
N LEU A 432 -22.81 0.63 -6.08
CA LEU A 432 -23.08 -0.78 -6.39
C LEU A 432 -24.57 -1.14 -6.20
N ALA A 433 -25.19 -0.67 -5.11
CA ALA A 433 -26.60 -0.90 -4.82
C ALA A 433 -27.52 -0.17 -5.80
N VAL A 434 -27.13 1.03 -6.26
CA VAL A 434 -27.89 1.84 -7.26
C VAL A 434 -27.79 1.21 -8.63
N SER A 435 -26.60 0.80 -9.06
CA SER A 435 -26.40 0.13 -10.35
C SER A 435 -26.98 -1.28 -10.40
N GLY A 436 -27.24 -1.90 -9.24
CA GLY A 436 -27.70 -3.29 -9.16
C GLY A 436 -26.62 -4.27 -9.63
N ASN A 437 -25.34 -3.98 -9.31
CA ASN A 437 -24.20 -4.79 -9.73
C ASN A 437 -24.39 -6.26 -9.32
N SER A 438 -24.34 -7.17 -10.28
CA SER A 438 -24.55 -8.61 -10.06
C SER A 438 -23.29 -9.36 -9.64
N VAL A 439 -22.10 -8.78 -9.87
CA VAL A 439 -20.81 -9.39 -9.53
C VAL A 439 -20.45 -9.06 -8.09
N LEU A 440 -20.56 -7.78 -7.71
CA LEU A 440 -20.27 -7.29 -6.37
C LEU A 440 -21.61 -7.14 -5.62
N ASN A 441 -22.05 -8.24 -5.04
CA ASN A 441 -23.38 -8.32 -4.42
C ASN A 441 -23.41 -7.60 -3.06
N VAL A 442 -24.02 -6.42 -3.04
CA VAL A 442 -24.09 -5.58 -1.83
C VAL A 442 -24.82 -6.27 -0.68
N SER A 443 -25.65 -7.28 -0.94
CA SER A 443 -26.36 -8.01 0.13
C SER A 443 -25.41 -8.75 1.10
N GLU A 444 -24.17 -8.99 0.72
CA GLU A 444 -23.13 -9.56 1.59
C GLU A 444 -22.71 -8.62 2.71
N SER A 445 -22.91 -7.30 2.54
CA SER A 445 -22.63 -6.30 3.57
C SER A 445 -23.77 -6.11 4.60
N THR A 446 -24.89 -6.80 4.45
CA THR A 446 -26.13 -6.52 5.24
C THR A 446 -25.87 -6.56 6.74
N THR A 447 -25.17 -7.56 7.26
CA THR A 447 -24.91 -7.69 8.71
C THR A 447 -24.08 -6.53 9.25
N ALA A 448 -23.03 -6.14 8.53
CA ALA A 448 -22.17 -5.02 8.90
C ALA A 448 -22.93 -3.68 8.81
N LEU A 449 -23.73 -3.49 7.77
CA LEU A 449 -24.56 -2.28 7.60
C LEU A 449 -25.63 -2.15 8.70
N ILE A 450 -26.26 -3.26 9.12
CA ILE A 450 -27.23 -3.25 10.23
C ILE A 450 -26.55 -2.85 11.54
N ALA A 451 -25.38 -3.40 11.83
CA ALA A 451 -24.61 -3.02 13.02
C ALA A 451 -24.25 -1.51 12.97
N ALA A 452 -23.72 -1.03 11.85
CA ALA A 452 -23.37 0.36 11.66
C ALA A 452 -24.59 1.30 11.73
N LEU A 453 -25.77 0.88 11.28
CA LEU A 453 -27.02 1.65 11.38
C LEU A 453 -27.38 1.94 12.86
N GLY A 454 -27.09 1.00 13.76
CA GLY A 454 -27.31 1.17 15.19
C GLY A 454 -26.29 2.12 15.86
N GLU A 455 -25.05 2.11 15.40
CA GLU A 455 -23.93 2.85 16.00
C GLU A 455 -23.79 4.29 15.49
N ARG A 456 -24.04 4.50 14.17
CA ARG A 456 -23.83 5.79 13.51
C ARG A 456 -25.06 6.70 13.64
N LYS A 457 -24.83 8.02 13.51
CA LYS A 457 -25.86 9.06 13.59
C LYS A 457 -25.77 10.03 12.41
N GLY A 458 -26.85 10.82 12.19
CA GLY A 458 -26.88 11.87 11.20
C GLY A 458 -26.72 11.38 9.75
N ALA A 459 -25.95 12.09 8.93
CA ALA A 459 -25.84 11.83 7.50
C ALA A 459 -25.35 10.40 7.20
N MET A 460 -24.33 9.92 7.91
CA MET A 460 -23.79 8.58 7.69
C MET A 460 -24.82 7.48 7.97
N ARG A 461 -25.67 7.63 8.97
CA ARG A 461 -26.79 6.71 9.25
C ARG A 461 -27.79 6.67 8.11
N LEU A 462 -28.08 7.83 7.51
CA LEU A 462 -29.00 7.92 6.37
C LEU A 462 -28.40 7.32 5.08
N ASP A 463 -27.09 7.44 4.87
CA ASP A 463 -26.39 6.79 3.77
C ASP A 463 -26.43 5.26 3.92
N ILE A 464 -26.21 4.73 5.14
CA ILE A 464 -26.36 3.30 5.44
C ILE A 464 -27.80 2.85 5.17
N ALA A 465 -28.78 3.62 5.63
CA ALA A 465 -30.20 3.34 5.40
C ALA A 465 -30.57 3.32 3.91
N GLU A 466 -29.97 4.20 3.09
CA GLU A 466 -30.14 4.20 1.64
C GLU A 466 -29.69 2.89 1.00
N ILE A 467 -28.54 2.36 1.44
CA ILE A 467 -28.00 1.09 0.93
C ILE A 467 -28.91 -0.07 1.36
N LEU A 468 -29.27 -0.15 2.64
CA LEU A 468 -30.15 -1.19 3.17
C LEU A 468 -31.52 -1.20 2.51
N ALA A 469 -32.06 -0.03 2.16
CA ALA A 469 -33.34 0.09 1.43
C ALA A 469 -33.29 -0.50 0.02
N ARG A 470 -32.12 -0.74 -0.54
CA ARG A 470 -31.90 -1.36 -1.86
C ARG A 470 -31.56 -2.84 -1.78
N ILE A 471 -31.46 -3.41 -0.58
CA ILE A 471 -31.20 -4.84 -0.34
C ILE A 471 -32.55 -5.53 -0.05
N GLY A 472 -32.95 -6.46 -0.94
CA GLY A 472 -34.20 -7.19 -0.84
C GLY A 472 -34.18 -8.32 0.18
N GLN A 473 -33.92 -7.99 1.45
CA GLN A 473 -33.90 -8.93 2.57
C GLN A 473 -34.80 -8.43 3.71
N ASP A 474 -35.53 -9.35 4.36
CA ASP A 474 -36.40 -9.04 5.50
C ASP A 474 -35.67 -8.34 6.63
N ARG A 475 -34.48 -8.87 7.01
CA ARG A 475 -33.63 -8.29 8.05
C ARG A 475 -33.22 -6.85 7.76
N SER A 476 -33.02 -6.48 6.49
CA SER A 476 -32.69 -5.10 6.10
C SER A 476 -33.88 -4.17 6.34
N GLN A 477 -35.08 -4.57 5.90
CA GLN A 477 -36.29 -3.77 6.05
C GLN A 477 -36.71 -3.66 7.52
N ILE A 478 -36.57 -4.75 8.29
CA ILE A 478 -36.83 -4.77 9.74
C ILE A 478 -35.86 -3.84 10.47
N ALA A 479 -34.56 -3.92 10.20
CA ALA A 479 -33.57 -3.05 10.84
C ALA A 479 -33.81 -1.57 10.54
N LEU A 480 -34.18 -1.23 9.30
CA LEU A 480 -34.56 0.13 8.92
C LEU A 480 -35.77 0.62 9.72
N MET A 481 -36.79 -0.24 9.89
CA MET A 481 -37.98 0.10 10.65
C MET A 481 -37.70 0.25 12.14
N ASP A 482 -36.94 -0.67 12.74
CA ASP A 482 -36.52 -0.57 14.14
C ASP A 482 -35.71 0.72 14.38
N ALA A 483 -34.82 1.08 13.46
CA ALA A 483 -34.06 2.33 13.51
C ALA A 483 -34.96 3.57 13.41
N ALA A 484 -35.99 3.55 12.55
CA ALA A 484 -36.97 4.63 12.43
C ALA A 484 -37.78 4.78 13.73
N MET A 485 -38.21 3.67 14.34
CA MET A 485 -38.97 3.70 15.58
C MET A 485 -38.12 4.16 16.77
N ALA A 486 -36.82 3.86 16.80
CA ALA A 486 -35.87 4.33 17.82
C ALA A 486 -35.48 5.81 17.65
N SER A 487 -35.83 6.45 16.55
CA SER A 487 -35.54 7.85 16.23
C SER A 487 -36.77 8.75 16.46
N SER A 488 -36.61 10.06 16.30
CA SER A 488 -37.71 11.03 16.37
C SER A 488 -37.48 12.19 15.40
N GLY A 489 -38.54 12.95 15.11
CA GLY A 489 -38.48 14.15 14.29
C GLY A 489 -37.98 13.90 12.85
N ALA A 490 -37.14 14.78 12.34
CA ALA A 490 -36.65 14.73 10.96
C ALA A 490 -35.89 13.43 10.62
N GLU A 491 -35.16 12.84 11.57
CA GLU A 491 -34.43 11.59 11.35
C GLU A 491 -35.40 10.41 11.18
N ARG A 492 -36.45 10.32 12.03
CA ARG A 492 -37.50 9.31 11.90
C ARG A 492 -38.17 9.40 10.52
N VAL A 493 -38.56 10.61 10.11
CA VAL A 493 -39.17 10.87 8.80
C VAL A 493 -38.27 10.38 7.67
N ALA A 494 -37.00 10.74 7.71
CA ALA A 494 -36.03 10.33 6.70
C ALA A 494 -35.87 8.80 6.63
N LEU A 495 -35.75 8.13 7.78
CA LEU A 495 -35.65 6.66 7.86
C LEU A 495 -36.95 6.00 7.37
N MET A 496 -38.13 6.50 7.72
CA MET A 496 -39.40 5.99 7.19
C MET A 496 -39.49 6.09 5.67
N HIS A 497 -38.99 7.16 5.06
CA HIS A 497 -38.90 7.25 3.61
C HIS A 497 -38.01 6.14 3.02
N LYS A 498 -36.94 5.73 3.70
CA LYS A 498 -36.10 4.60 3.27
C LYS A 498 -36.83 3.26 3.38
N VAL A 499 -37.57 3.04 4.48
CA VAL A 499 -38.46 1.85 4.58
C VAL A 499 -39.52 1.84 3.48
N THR A 500 -40.13 2.99 3.23
CA THR A 500 -41.13 3.15 2.14
C THR A 500 -40.53 2.80 0.78
N ALA A 501 -39.31 3.27 0.50
CA ALA A 501 -38.62 2.95 -0.76
C ALA A 501 -38.31 1.46 -0.87
N SER A 502 -37.90 0.81 0.22
CA SER A 502 -37.70 -0.64 0.28
C SER A 502 -39.01 -1.42 0.04
N ALA A 503 -40.09 -1.05 0.74
CA ALA A 503 -41.40 -1.69 0.59
C ALA A 503 -41.95 -1.55 -0.83
N ARG A 504 -41.78 -0.40 -1.46
CA ARG A 504 -42.22 -0.17 -2.87
C ARG A 504 -41.43 -1.02 -3.86
N ARG A 505 -40.17 -1.35 -3.54
CA ARG A 505 -39.30 -2.11 -4.44
C ARG A 505 -39.45 -3.63 -4.27
N PHE A 506 -39.61 -4.09 -3.06
CA PHE A 506 -39.52 -5.52 -2.71
C PHE A 506 -40.81 -6.08 -2.07
N GLY A 507 -41.79 -5.24 -1.82
CA GLY A 507 -42.98 -5.60 -1.05
C GLY A 507 -42.77 -5.46 0.46
N SER A 508 -43.80 -5.78 1.23
CA SER A 508 -43.76 -5.74 2.69
C SER A 508 -43.06 -6.97 3.23
N MET A 509 -41.96 -6.75 3.96
CA MET A 509 -41.21 -7.75 4.71
C MET A 509 -41.22 -7.48 6.22
N LEU A 510 -42.08 -6.53 6.66
CA LEU A 510 -42.21 -6.11 8.04
C LEU A 510 -43.02 -7.13 8.87
N GLN A 511 -42.68 -7.23 10.14
CA GLN A 511 -43.45 -8.02 11.10
C GLN A 511 -44.74 -7.33 11.48
N PRO A 512 -45.80 -8.05 11.93
CA PRO A 512 -47.09 -7.46 12.33
C PRO A 512 -46.96 -6.32 13.36
N ARG A 513 -46.05 -6.46 14.33
CA ARG A 513 -45.79 -5.41 15.35
C ARG A 513 -45.38 -4.08 14.73
N HIS A 514 -44.61 -4.10 13.65
CA HIS A 514 -44.19 -2.86 12.96
C HIS A 514 -45.35 -2.19 12.27
N VAL A 515 -46.26 -2.98 11.68
CA VAL A 515 -47.48 -2.45 11.06
C VAL A 515 -48.39 -1.77 12.09
N ASP A 516 -48.52 -2.38 13.28
CA ASP A 516 -49.30 -1.79 14.38
C ASP A 516 -48.67 -0.47 14.89
N GLN A 517 -47.34 -0.41 15.01
CA GLN A 517 -46.61 0.80 15.34
C GLN A 517 -46.78 1.92 14.29
N ILE A 518 -46.74 1.57 12.99
CA ILE A 518 -46.97 2.52 11.88
C ILE A 518 -48.39 3.06 11.97
N ALA A 519 -49.39 2.20 12.18
CA ALA A 519 -50.79 2.61 12.30
C ALA A 519 -51.03 3.55 13.52
N GLU A 520 -50.39 3.28 14.64
CA GLU A 520 -50.42 4.16 15.82
C GLU A 520 -49.81 5.54 15.52
N LEU A 521 -48.68 5.56 14.81
CA LEU A 521 -48.01 6.81 14.42
C LEU A 521 -48.87 7.64 13.44
N VAL A 522 -49.58 6.99 12.50
CA VAL A 522 -50.55 7.66 11.62
C VAL A 522 -51.67 8.30 12.42
N ALA A 523 -52.16 7.63 13.48
CA ALA A 523 -53.31 8.11 14.28
C ALA A 523 -52.93 9.20 15.28
N LYS A 524 -51.75 9.13 15.88
CA LYS A 524 -51.38 9.93 17.07
C LYS A 524 -50.05 10.67 16.93
N GLY A 525 -49.29 10.47 15.87
CA GLY A 525 -47.95 11.06 15.67
C GLY A 525 -47.99 12.55 15.32
N PRO A 526 -46.85 13.26 15.49
CA PRO A 526 -46.69 14.60 14.92
C PRO A 526 -46.90 14.62 13.42
N ASP A 527 -47.45 15.72 12.85
CA ASP A 527 -47.87 15.82 11.45
C ASP A 527 -46.84 15.29 10.44
N ALA A 528 -45.58 15.67 10.59
CA ALA A 528 -44.54 15.23 9.66
C ALA A 528 -44.26 13.71 9.75
N GLU A 529 -44.25 13.16 10.97
CA GLU A 529 -44.06 11.73 11.20
C GLU A 529 -45.32 10.92 10.78
N ALA A 530 -46.50 11.43 11.09
CA ALA A 530 -47.75 10.82 10.71
C ALA A 530 -47.91 10.75 9.16
N ASN A 531 -47.52 11.81 8.43
CA ASN A 531 -47.53 11.82 6.98
C ASN A 531 -46.54 10.79 6.38
N ALA A 532 -45.32 10.68 6.95
CA ALA A 532 -44.34 9.69 6.51
C ALA A 532 -44.82 8.25 6.81
N ALA A 533 -45.44 8.04 8.00
CA ALA A 533 -46.04 6.76 8.38
C ALA A 533 -47.22 6.39 7.49
N ALA A 534 -48.10 7.34 7.11
CA ALA A 534 -49.20 7.11 6.18
C ALA A 534 -48.70 6.70 4.79
N ALA A 535 -47.66 7.36 4.28
CA ALA A 535 -47.01 6.99 3.03
C ALA A 535 -46.41 5.57 3.08
N LEU A 536 -45.79 5.20 4.18
CA LEU A 536 -45.27 3.85 4.42
C LEU A 536 -46.40 2.83 4.48
N LEU A 537 -47.45 3.09 5.26
CA LEU A 537 -48.62 2.20 5.38
C LEU A 537 -49.24 1.90 4.02
N GLY A 538 -49.39 2.92 3.18
CA GLY A 538 -49.87 2.76 1.80
C GLY A 538 -48.94 1.92 0.93
N ALA A 539 -47.61 2.08 1.09
CA ALA A 539 -46.62 1.30 0.35
C ALA A 539 -46.56 -0.19 0.75
N LEU A 540 -47.00 -0.53 1.97
CA LEU A 540 -47.06 -1.92 2.43
C LEU A 540 -48.18 -2.74 1.76
N GLY A 541 -49.14 -2.10 1.05
CA GLY A 541 -50.25 -2.77 0.35
C GLY A 541 -51.18 -3.53 1.31
N MET A 542 -51.46 -2.94 2.47
CA MET A 542 -52.26 -3.56 3.52
C MET A 542 -53.73 -3.72 3.08
N LYS A 543 -54.40 -4.76 3.62
CA LYS A 543 -55.83 -4.95 3.39
C LYS A 543 -56.64 -3.80 3.96
N ASP A 544 -57.79 -3.49 3.33
CA ASP A 544 -58.69 -2.37 3.64
C ASP A 544 -59.12 -2.30 5.11
N ASN A 545 -59.23 -3.46 5.79
CA ASN A 545 -59.59 -3.56 7.21
C ASN A 545 -58.60 -2.88 8.18
N ARG A 546 -57.37 -2.57 7.73
CA ARG A 546 -56.38 -1.82 8.53
C ARG A 546 -56.45 -0.30 8.29
N VAL A 547 -56.94 0.13 7.14
CA VAL A 547 -57.01 1.54 6.74
C VAL A 547 -58.40 2.16 7.06
N VAL A 548 -59.46 1.40 6.88
CA VAL A 548 -60.86 1.85 7.15
C VAL A 548 -61.06 2.39 8.57
N PRO A 549 -60.51 1.78 9.66
CA PRO A 549 -60.63 2.34 11.00
C PRO A 549 -60.05 3.75 11.12
N LEU A 550 -58.94 4.05 10.48
CA LEU A 550 -58.32 5.39 10.50
C LEU A 550 -59.22 6.45 9.86
N ILE A 551 -59.92 6.09 8.78
CA ILE A 551 -60.87 6.98 8.11
C ILE A 551 -62.10 7.22 8.98
N LEU A 552 -62.61 6.16 9.64
CA LEU A 552 -63.82 6.25 10.49
C LEU A 552 -63.55 7.01 11.81
N GLU A 553 -62.35 6.95 12.35
CA GLU A 553 -61.95 7.74 13.51
C GLU A 553 -61.87 9.24 13.19
N HIS A 554 -61.40 9.59 11.99
CA HIS A 554 -61.35 10.98 11.54
C HIS A 554 -62.75 11.56 11.30
N ALA A 555 -63.68 10.76 10.82
CA ALA A 555 -65.08 11.18 10.59
C ALA A 555 -65.88 11.41 11.89
N LYS A 556 -65.33 10.99 13.06
CA LYS A 556 -65.94 11.21 14.39
C LYS A 556 -65.42 12.46 15.12
N LYS A 557 -64.36 13.08 14.61
CA LYS A 557 -63.82 14.37 15.07
C LYS A 557 -64.36 15.52 14.24
#